data_f1b0fbdde8380f104b67debfa1276092
#
_entry.id   f1b0fbdde8380f104b67debfa1276092
#
_cell.length_a   1.000
_cell.length_b   1.000
_cell.length_c   1.000
_cell.angle_alpha   90.00
_cell.angle_beta   90.00
_cell.angle_gamma   90.00
#
_symmetry.space_group_name_H-M   'P 1'
#
loop_
_entity.id
_entity.type
_entity.pdbx_description
1 polymer ?
#
loop_
_entity_poly.entity_id
_entity_poly.type
_entity_poly.pdbx_seq_one_letter_code
_entity_poly.pdbx_strand_id
1 'polypeptide(L)'
;MDTERIKALHLQKKQTLTLTLQELSFYTETQYKTFDNWIKEGFIPPAYIQTGVSGYDRSFTYEGCFIVLLLGQLEEAGFGTQKMRELMRTFLNLMEEPYGYIATNITKPEDIIHVDGNYAELSAALREHFRYGDSSPMTIYDLNKLHIKLLDIAFDAEMRWEVKTAVMHLGEKADWTNIGELVTPIDDMEAYQAAKGKKKVSKSRFR
;
A
#
# COMPACT_ATOMS: atom_id res chain seq x y z
N MET A 1 1.15 -16.30 -8.61
CA MET A 1 1.37 -16.88 -7.25
C MET A 1 0.00 -17.31 -6.78
N ASP A 2 -0.15 -18.50 -6.20
CA ASP A 2 -1.46 -18.92 -5.70
C ASP A 2 -1.75 -18.28 -4.33
N THR A 3 -3.03 -18.21 -3.97
CA THR A 3 -3.49 -17.55 -2.74
C THR A 3 -2.89 -18.18 -1.49
N GLU A 4 -2.72 -19.50 -1.45
CA GLU A 4 -2.16 -20.20 -0.29
C GLU A 4 -0.69 -19.83 -0.03
N ARG A 5 0.09 -19.66 -1.09
CA ARG A 5 1.46 -19.20 -0.97
C ARG A 5 1.54 -17.74 -0.49
N ILE A 6 0.61 -16.89 -0.96
CA ILE A 6 0.50 -15.50 -0.48
C ILE A 6 0.14 -15.48 1.00
N LYS A 7 -0.85 -16.29 1.43
CA LYS A 7 -1.23 -16.43 2.84
C LYS A 7 -0.06 -16.86 3.73
N ALA A 8 0.71 -17.85 3.30
CA ALA A 8 1.89 -18.33 4.05
C ALA A 8 2.96 -17.23 4.22
N LEU A 9 3.29 -16.51 3.15
CA LEU A 9 4.24 -15.39 3.19
C LEU A 9 3.72 -14.22 4.02
N HIS A 10 2.43 -13.90 3.91
CA HIS A 10 1.79 -12.89 4.75
C HIS A 10 1.92 -13.24 6.24
N LEU A 11 1.56 -14.45 6.65
CA LEU A 11 1.68 -14.89 8.04
C LEU A 11 3.11 -14.76 8.57
N GLN A 12 4.11 -15.04 7.75
CA GLN A 12 5.51 -14.86 8.10
C GLN A 12 5.86 -13.38 8.29
N LYS A 13 5.41 -12.50 7.39
CA LYS A 13 5.73 -11.07 7.39
C LYS A 13 4.87 -10.24 8.34
N LYS A 14 3.67 -10.69 8.66
CA LYS A 14 2.73 -10.01 9.56
C LYS A 14 3.33 -9.64 10.91
N GLN A 15 4.22 -10.50 11.45
CA GLN A 15 4.84 -10.28 12.75
C GLN A 15 6.12 -9.45 12.70
N THR A 16 6.77 -9.35 11.54
CA THR A 16 8.10 -8.77 11.40
C THR A 16 8.12 -7.47 10.62
N LEU A 17 7.19 -7.30 9.67
CA LEU A 17 7.19 -6.11 8.84
C LEU A 17 6.71 -4.90 9.63
N THR A 18 7.57 -3.89 9.66
CA THR A 18 7.23 -2.55 10.12
C THR A 18 7.89 -1.55 9.17
N LEU A 19 7.10 -0.69 8.54
CA LEU A 19 7.59 0.37 7.67
C LEU A 19 7.34 1.73 8.31
N THR A 20 8.33 2.60 8.26
CA THR A 20 8.18 3.99 8.68
C THR A 20 7.29 4.76 7.72
N LEU A 21 6.76 5.90 8.18
CA LEU A 21 6.00 6.81 7.32
C LEU A 21 6.82 7.27 6.10
N GLN A 22 8.14 7.45 6.28
CA GLN A 22 9.04 7.84 5.21
C GLN A 22 9.17 6.75 4.14
N GLU A 23 9.38 5.51 4.55
CA GLU A 23 9.46 4.36 3.64
C GLU A 23 8.14 4.17 2.89
N LEU A 24 6.99 4.19 3.59
CA LEU A 24 5.69 4.11 2.95
C LEU A 24 5.47 5.23 1.94
N SER A 25 5.81 6.48 2.29
CA SER A 25 5.71 7.61 1.37
C SER A 25 6.57 7.41 0.12
N PHE A 26 7.77 6.83 0.29
CA PHE A 26 8.66 6.50 -0.82
C PHE A 26 8.05 5.44 -1.75
N TYR A 27 7.61 4.29 -1.19
CA TYR A 27 7.09 3.17 -1.99
C TYR A 27 5.72 3.42 -2.60
N THR A 28 4.88 4.23 -1.95
CA THR A 28 3.51 4.50 -2.43
C THR A 28 3.39 5.82 -3.20
N GLU A 29 4.46 6.61 -3.25
CA GLU A 29 4.47 7.97 -3.80
C GLU A 29 3.44 8.91 -3.16
N THR A 30 2.95 8.56 -1.97
CA THR A 30 1.92 9.31 -1.24
C THR A 30 2.56 10.40 -0.39
N GLN A 31 1.96 11.59 -0.40
CA GLN A 31 2.45 12.72 0.40
C GLN A 31 2.14 12.54 1.88
N TYR A 32 3.02 13.00 2.78
CA TYR A 32 2.83 12.97 4.24
C TYR A 32 1.48 13.53 4.69
N LYS A 33 1.04 14.64 4.08
CA LYS A 33 -0.24 15.26 4.40
C LYS A 33 -1.42 14.32 4.13
N THR A 34 -1.35 13.50 3.09
CA THR A 34 -2.39 12.51 2.77
C THR A 34 -2.45 11.44 3.85
N PHE A 35 -1.29 10.93 4.32
CA PHE A 35 -1.25 10.00 5.45
C PHE A 35 -1.85 10.59 6.71
N ASP A 36 -1.50 11.83 7.06
CA ASP A 36 -2.06 12.51 8.23
C ASP A 36 -3.58 12.64 8.12
N ASN A 37 -4.10 12.90 6.94
CA ASN A 37 -5.54 12.94 6.71
C ASN A 37 -6.18 11.56 6.89
N TRP A 38 -5.60 10.49 6.31
CA TRP A 38 -6.12 9.14 6.47
C TRP A 38 -6.12 8.66 7.93
N ILE A 39 -5.10 9.02 8.70
CA ILE A 39 -5.03 8.73 10.13
C ILE A 39 -6.11 9.50 10.89
N LYS A 40 -6.25 10.81 10.64
CA LYS A 40 -7.27 11.66 11.28
C LYS A 40 -8.70 11.22 10.96
N GLU A 41 -8.94 10.77 9.75
CA GLU A 41 -10.23 10.23 9.31
C GLU A 41 -10.52 8.83 9.88
N GLY A 42 -9.54 8.21 10.54
CA GLY A 42 -9.67 6.86 11.11
C GLY A 42 -9.68 5.74 10.07
N PHE A 43 -9.18 6.01 8.85
CA PHE A 43 -9.06 4.97 7.82
C PHE A 43 -7.97 3.95 8.16
N ILE A 44 -6.95 4.37 8.90
CA ILE A 44 -5.91 3.50 9.42
C ILE A 44 -6.12 3.38 10.94
N PRO A 45 -6.55 2.21 11.43
CA PRO A 45 -6.77 2.00 12.86
C PRO A 45 -5.50 2.23 13.67
N PRO A 46 -5.60 2.85 14.88
CA PRO A 46 -4.44 3.07 15.75
C PRO A 46 -3.68 1.77 16.10
N ALA A 47 -4.36 0.63 16.13
CA ALA A 47 -3.75 -0.67 16.39
C ALA A 47 -2.68 -1.06 15.35
N TYR A 48 -2.73 -0.49 14.16
CA TYR A 48 -1.79 -0.75 13.06
C TYR A 48 -0.70 0.32 12.93
N ILE A 49 -0.66 1.28 13.86
CA ILE A 49 0.31 2.37 13.91
C ILE A 49 1.13 2.23 15.19
N GLN A 50 2.44 2.14 15.05
CA GLN A 50 3.38 2.18 16.16
C GLN A 50 3.97 3.59 16.25
N THR A 51 3.94 4.19 17.42
CA THR A 51 4.51 5.51 17.65
C THR A 51 5.85 5.36 18.36
N GLY A 52 6.91 5.92 17.79
CA GLY A 52 8.24 5.94 18.42
C GLY A 52 8.27 6.81 19.68
N VAL A 53 9.37 6.71 20.42
CA VAL A 53 9.59 7.39 21.71
C VAL A 53 9.45 8.92 21.58
N SER A 54 9.82 9.48 20.42
CA SER A 54 9.72 10.93 20.14
C SER A 54 8.28 11.40 19.83
N GLY A 55 7.33 10.48 19.64
CA GLY A 55 5.96 10.79 19.20
C GLY A 55 5.84 11.23 17.73
N TYR A 56 6.96 11.47 17.05
CA TYR A 56 7.01 11.91 15.64
C TYR A 56 7.27 10.76 14.68
N ASP A 57 7.99 9.72 15.13
CA ASP A 57 8.31 8.58 14.31
C ASP A 57 7.14 7.60 14.34
N ARG A 58 6.39 7.59 13.26
CA ARG A 58 5.30 6.62 13.06
C ARG A 58 5.78 5.52 12.16
N SER A 59 5.50 4.29 12.55
CA SER A 59 5.67 3.12 11.71
C SER A 59 4.36 2.32 11.66
N PHE A 60 4.21 1.54 10.62
CA PHE A 60 2.97 0.84 10.31
C PHE A 60 3.24 -0.66 10.29
N THR A 61 2.37 -1.42 10.92
CA THR A 61 2.39 -2.89 10.84
C THR A 61 2.07 -3.33 9.41
N TYR A 62 2.17 -4.63 9.14
CA TYR A 62 1.81 -5.19 7.84
C TYR A 62 0.39 -4.78 7.40
N GLU A 63 -0.59 -4.89 8.30
CA GLU A 63 -1.98 -4.50 8.04
C GLU A 63 -2.11 -3.00 7.77
N GLY A 64 -1.40 -2.18 8.54
CA GLY A 64 -1.36 -0.74 8.31
C GLY A 64 -0.82 -0.39 6.93
N CYS A 65 0.27 -1.05 6.51
CA CYS A 65 0.84 -0.90 5.18
C CYS A 65 -0.13 -1.35 4.07
N PHE A 66 -0.81 -2.48 4.29
CA PHE A 66 -1.81 -2.99 3.35
C PHE A 66 -2.97 -2.01 3.15
N ILE A 67 -3.50 -1.45 4.25
CA ILE A 67 -4.54 -0.42 4.20
C ILE A 67 -4.05 0.81 3.42
N VAL A 68 -2.82 1.25 3.65
CA VAL A 68 -2.23 2.38 2.92
C VAL A 68 -2.21 2.13 1.41
N LEU A 69 -1.78 0.94 0.98
CA LEU A 69 -1.78 0.57 -0.44
C LEU A 69 -3.19 0.56 -1.03
N LEU A 70 -4.18 0.06 -0.29
CA LEU A 70 -5.58 0.07 -0.72
C LEU A 70 -6.13 1.50 -0.82
N LEU A 71 -5.88 2.34 0.18
CA LEU A 71 -6.33 3.74 0.18
C LEU A 71 -5.75 4.52 -1.01
N GLY A 72 -4.48 4.27 -1.35
CA GLY A 72 -3.85 4.85 -2.54
C GLY A 72 -4.60 4.46 -3.83
N GLN A 73 -4.96 3.19 -3.99
CA GLN A 73 -5.72 2.73 -5.16
C GLN A 73 -7.15 3.32 -5.20
N LEU A 74 -7.80 3.46 -4.05
CA LEU A 74 -9.13 4.09 -3.96
C LEU A 74 -9.07 5.58 -4.35
N GLU A 75 -8.05 6.30 -3.90
CA GLU A 75 -7.84 7.70 -4.27
C GLU A 75 -7.58 7.85 -5.76
N GLU A 76 -6.73 7.00 -6.35
CA GLU A 76 -6.47 6.95 -7.78
C GLU A 76 -7.73 6.64 -8.60
N ALA A 77 -8.63 5.79 -8.08
CA ALA A 77 -9.92 5.48 -8.68
C ALA A 77 -10.98 6.59 -8.50
N GLY A 78 -10.64 7.69 -7.81
CA GLY A 78 -11.51 8.85 -7.63
C GLY A 78 -12.47 8.77 -6.45
N PHE A 79 -12.22 7.88 -5.48
CA PHE A 79 -12.98 7.86 -4.23
C PHE A 79 -12.60 9.09 -3.39
N GLY A 80 -13.56 10.00 -3.17
CA GLY A 80 -13.38 11.09 -2.21
C GLY A 80 -13.50 10.61 -0.77
N THR A 81 -13.06 11.44 0.17
CA THR A 81 -12.98 11.13 1.61
C THR A 81 -14.27 10.52 2.19
N GLN A 82 -15.45 11.05 1.81
CA GLN A 82 -16.73 10.54 2.30
C GLN A 82 -16.97 9.10 1.85
N LYS A 83 -16.76 8.80 0.59
CA LYS A 83 -16.93 7.46 0.02
C LYS A 83 -15.91 6.47 0.56
N MET A 84 -14.67 6.91 0.73
CA MET A 84 -13.63 6.10 1.41
C MET A 84 -14.04 5.75 2.84
N ARG A 85 -14.66 6.69 3.59
CA ARG A 85 -15.13 6.42 4.95
C ARG A 85 -16.20 5.33 4.99
N GLU A 86 -17.14 5.36 4.07
CA GLU A 86 -18.21 4.36 3.96
C GLU A 86 -17.64 3.00 3.60
N LEU A 87 -16.77 2.93 2.59
CA LEU A 87 -16.10 1.71 2.17
C LEU A 87 -15.19 1.14 3.26
N MET A 88 -14.36 1.96 3.88
CA MET A 88 -13.41 1.51 4.90
C MET A 88 -14.11 0.95 6.15
N ARG A 89 -15.27 1.47 6.52
CA ARG A 89 -16.07 0.91 7.62
C ARG A 89 -16.43 -0.56 7.37
N THR A 90 -16.83 -0.90 6.15
CA THR A 90 -17.15 -2.28 5.77
C THR A 90 -15.87 -3.09 5.56
N PHE A 91 -14.87 -2.50 4.91
CA PHE A 91 -13.62 -3.18 4.59
C PHE A 91 -12.85 -3.60 5.85
N LEU A 92 -12.81 -2.76 6.89
CA LEU A 92 -12.11 -3.09 8.14
C LEU A 92 -12.68 -4.35 8.82
N ASN A 93 -13.96 -4.66 8.59
CA ASN A 93 -14.56 -5.92 9.07
C ASN A 93 -14.06 -7.15 8.29
N LEU A 94 -13.49 -6.95 7.08
CA LEU A 94 -12.94 -8.02 6.25
C LEU A 94 -11.43 -8.23 6.50
N MET A 95 -10.81 -7.42 7.37
CA MET A 95 -9.36 -7.44 7.59
C MET A 95 -8.84 -8.72 8.27
N GLU A 96 -9.71 -9.58 8.78
CA GLU A 96 -9.29 -10.87 9.32
C GLU A 96 -8.74 -11.78 8.20
N GLU A 97 -9.37 -11.72 7.02
CA GLU A 97 -8.95 -12.46 5.82
C GLU A 97 -9.02 -11.59 4.56
N PRO A 98 -8.12 -10.61 4.37
CA PRO A 98 -8.20 -9.65 3.27
C PRO A 98 -7.58 -10.21 1.98
N TYR A 99 -8.02 -11.37 1.53
CA TYR A 99 -7.55 -12.01 0.30
C TYR A 99 -8.62 -11.99 -0.80
N GLY A 100 -8.22 -12.42 -1.99
CA GLY A 100 -9.12 -12.55 -3.13
C GLY A 100 -9.43 -11.21 -3.79
N TYR A 101 -10.71 -10.91 -3.94
CA TYR A 101 -11.18 -9.75 -4.69
C TYR A 101 -12.23 -8.97 -3.93
N ILE A 102 -12.17 -7.66 -4.06
CA ILE A 102 -13.27 -6.77 -3.68
C ILE A 102 -13.78 -6.06 -4.92
N ALA A 103 -15.09 -6.07 -5.13
CA ALA A 103 -15.74 -5.21 -6.11
C ALA A 103 -16.64 -4.21 -5.37
N THR A 104 -16.53 -2.93 -5.71
CA THR A 104 -17.33 -1.87 -5.10
C THR A 104 -17.75 -0.83 -6.14
N ASN A 105 -18.84 -0.16 -5.85
CA ASN A 105 -19.39 0.88 -6.69
C ASN A 105 -18.99 2.25 -6.16
N ILE A 106 -18.43 3.11 -7.02
CA ILE A 106 -18.03 4.47 -6.62
C ILE A 106 -19.23 5.34 -6.22
N THR A 107 -20.42 5.05 -6.67
CA THR A 107 -21.65 5.80 -6.32
C THR A 107 -22.33 5.26 -5.07
N LYS A 108 -22.13 3.97 -4.77
CA LYS A 108 -22.66 3.26 -3.61
C LYS A 108 -21.54 2.45 -2.95
N PRO A 109 -20.61 3.09 -2.24
CA PRO A 109 -19.43 2.42 -1.70
C PRO A 109 -19.73 1.37 -0.61
N GLU A 110 -20.92 1.39 -0.05
CA GLU A 110 -21.44 0.37 0.85
C GLU A 110 -21.82 -0.95 0.13
N ASP A 111 -21.99 -0.89 -1.19
CA ASP A 111 -22.30 -2.06 -2.02
C ASP A 111 -20.99 -2.78 -2.40
N ILE A 112 -20.57 -3.67 -1.51
CA ILE A 112 -19.30 -4.39 -1.59
C ILE A 112 -19.57 -5.87 -1.83
N ILE A 113 -18.90 -6.42 -2.85
CA ILE A 113 -18.81 -7.86 -3.08
C ILE A 113 -17.38 -8.28 -2.71
N HIS A 114 -17.24 -9.16 -1.74
CA HIS A 114 -15.96 -9.79 -1.39
C HIS A 114 -15.99 -11.26 -1.77
N VAL A 115 -14.93 -11.73 -2.41
CA VAL A 115 -14.74 -13.13 -2.79
C VAL A 115 -13.33 -13.55 -2.41
N ASP A 116 -13.17 -14.39 -1.41
CA ASP A 116 -11.90 -15.04 -1.06
C ASP A 116 -11.69 -16.28 -1.95
N GLY A 117 -11.38 -16.03 -3.21
CA GLY A 117 -11.27 -17.10 -4.17
C GLY A 117 -10.61 -16.65 -5.46
N ASN A 118 -10.97 -17.32 -6.55
CA ASN A 118 -10.41 -17.03 -7.85
C ASN A 118 -11.34 -16.10 -8.68
N TYR A 119 -10.82 -15.65 -9.83
CA TYR A 119 -11.55 -14.76 -10.72
C TYR A 119 -12.86 -15.35 -11.25
N ALA A 120 -12.97 -16.69 -11.36
CA ALA A 120 -14.22 -17.33 -11.81
C ALA A 120 -15.34 -17.19 -10.78
N GLU A 121 -15.02 -17.29 -9.50
CA GLU A 121 -15.95 -17.06 -8.39
C GLU A 121 -16.38 -15.61 -8.31
N LEU A 122 -15.45 -14.66 -8.46
CA LEU A 122 -15.77 -13.23 -8.59
C LEU A 122 -16.72 -12.98 -9.77
N SER A 123 -16.43 -13.57 -10.94
CA SER A 123 -17.28 -13.43 -12.14
C SER A 123 -18.68 -14.01 -11.93
N ALA A 124 -18.82 -15.08 -11.14
CA ALA A 124 -20.11 -15.65 -10.78
C ALA A 124 -20.88 -14.71 -9.83
N ALA A 125 -20.24 -14.20 -8.78
CA ALA A 125 -20.82 -13.27 -7.82
C ALA A 125 -21.27 -11.96 -8.50
N LEU A 126 -20.45 -11.39 -9.40
CA LEU A 126 -20.82 -10.21 -10.18
C LEU A 126 -22.02 -10.45 -11.09
N ARG A 127 -22.09 -11.62 -11.77
CA ARG A 127 -23.25 -11.97 -12.60
C ARG A 127 -24.53 -12.07 -11.79
N GLU A 128 -24.47 -12.62 -10.59
CA GLU A 128 -25.60 -12.69 -9.69
C GLU A 128 -26.02 -11.31 -9.20
N HIS A 129 -25.05 -10.48 -8.79
CA HIS A 129 -25.29 -9.09 -8.39
C HIS A 129 -26.01 -8.30 -9.48
N PHE A 130 -25.51 -8.34 -10.73
CA PHE A 130 -26.12 -7.63 -11.85
C PHE A 130 -27.46 -8.19 -12.32
N ARG A 131 -27.77 -9.45 -11.98
CA ARG A 131 -29.06 -10.05 -12.30
C ARG A 131 -30.20 -9.50 -11.42
N TYR A 132 -29.88 -9.20 -10.15
CA TYR A 132 -30.88 -8.81 -9.15
C TYR A 132 -30.68 -7.40 -8.60
N GLY A 133 -29.60 -6.77 -8.94
CA GLY A 133 -29.18 -5.48 -8.39
C GLY A 133 -29.13 -4.36 -9.41
N ASP A 134 -28.45 -3.32 -8.99
CA ASP A 134 -28.19 -2.13 -9.79
C ASP A 134 -27.13 -2.46 -10.87
N SER A 135 -27.34 -1.99 -12.09
CA SER A 135 -26.39 -2.12 -13.21
C SER A 135 -25.26 -1.10 -13.18
N SER A 136 -25.07 -0.41 -12.06
CA SER A 136 -24.00 0.59 -11.91
C SER A 136 -22.61 -0.04 -12.03
N PRO A 137 -21.63 0.64 -12.65
CA PRO A 137 -20.27 0.13 -12.80
C PRO A 137 -19.62 -0.18 -11.46
N MET A 138 -18.96 -1.33 -11.35
CA MET A 138 -18.16 -1.70 -10.19
C MET A 138 -16.67 -1.64 -10.51
N THR A 139 -15.88 -1.15 -9.57
CA THR A 139 -14.42 -1.21 -9.60
C THR A 139 -13.97 -2.43 -8.84
N ILE A 140 -13.07 -3.21 -9.44
CA ILE A 140 -12.55 -4.46 -8.88
C ILE A 140 -11.14 -4.22 -8.36
N TYR A 141 -10.88 -4.59 -7.12
CA TYR A 141 -9.58 -4.59 -6.48
C TYR A 141 -9.13 -6.03 -6.22
N ASP A 142 -7.94 -6.36 -6.71
CA ASP A 142 -7.29 -7.64 -6.48
C ASP A 142 -6.43 -7.53 -5.21
N LEU A 143 -6.93 -8.02 -4.10
CA LEU A 143 -6.26 -7.97 -2.81
C LEU A 143 -4.98 -8.81 -2.80
N ASN A 144 -4.95 -9.91 -3.55
CA ASN A 144 -3.75 -10.73 -3.70
C ASN A 144 -2.61 -9.94 -4.37
N LYS A 145 -2.92 -9.09 -5.35
CA LYS A 145 -1.91 -8.20 -5.95
C LYS A 145 -1.39 -7.15 -4.97
N LEU A 146 -2.26 -6.64 -4.09
CA LEU A 146 -1.82 -5.72 -3.02
C LEU A 146 -0.87 -6.44 -2.05
N HIS A 147 -1.17 -7.68 -1.66
CA HIS A 147 -0.27 -8.48 -0.84
C HIS A 147 1.07 -8.74 -1.53
N ILE A 148 1.08 -9.10 -2.82
CA ILE A 148 2.31 -9.30 -3.59
C ILE A 148 3.13 -8.01 -3.59
N LYS A 149 2.51 -6.86 -3.91
CA LYS A 149 3.18 -5.56 -3.89
C LYS A 149 3.78 -5.24 -2.51
N LEU A 150 3.04 -5.53 -1.44
CA LEU A 150 3.53 -5.30 -0.08
C LEU A 150 4.68 -6.23 0.30
N LEU A 151 4.64 -7.49 -0.15
CA LEU A 151 5.74 -8.42 0.05
C LEU A 151 7.00 -7.98 -0.70
N ASP A 152 6.87 -7.49 -1.93
CA ASP A 152 8.00 -6.93 -2.69
C ASP A 152 8.61 -5.72 -1.97
N ILE A 153 7.78 -4.82 -1.44
CA ILE A 153 8.23 -3.69 -0.60
C ILE A 153 8.95 -4.20 0.66
N ALA A 154 8.40 -5.22 1.33
CA ALA A 154 9.00 -5.77 2.54
C ALA A 154 10.38 -6.36 2.28
N PHE A 155 10.56 -7.12 1.19
CA PHE A 155 11.85 -7.66 0.80
C PHE A 155 12.85 -6.57 0.43
N ASP A 156 12.43 -5.53 -0.32
CA ASP A 156 13.31 -4.41 -0.66
C ASP A 156 13.74 -3.65 0.60
N ALA A 157 12.83 -3.38 1.52
CA ALA A 157 13.14 -2.71 2.78
C ALA A 157 14.12 -3.50 3.65
N GLU A 158 13.93 -4.83 3.76
CA GLU A 158 14.85 -5.72 4.48
C GLU A 158 16.24 -5.71 3.85
N MET A 159 16.33 -5.85 2.54
CA MET A 159 17.61 -5.82 1.82
C MET A 159 18.34 -4.49 2.03
N ARG A 160 17.64 -3.37 1.97
CA ARG A 160 18.24 -2.04 2.23
C ARG A 160 18.74 -1.93 3.67
N TRP A 161 18.00 -2.47 4.62
CA TRP A 161 18.42 -2.46 6.02
C TRP A 161 19.66 -3.32 6.26
N GLU A 162 19.72 -4.53 5.66
CA GLU A 162 20.88 -5.43 5.74
C GLU A 162 22.12 -4.77 5.14
N VAL A 163 22.01 -4.14 3.96
CA VAL A 163 23.10 -3.40 3.32
C VAL A 163 23.55 -2.26 4.21
N LYS A 164 22.63 -1.45 4.74
CA LYS A 164 22.96 -0.34 5.64
C LYS A 164 23.67 -0.84 6.90
N THR A 165 23.22 -1.95 7.48
CA THR A 165 23.82 -2.55 8.68
C THR A 165 25.21 -3.10 8.38
N ALA A 166 25.37 -3.82 7.25
CA ALA A 166 26.67 -4.32 6.81
C ALA A 166 27.67 -3.18 6.59
N VAL A 167 27.22 -2.11 5.93
CA VAL A 167 28.01 -0.89 5.72
C VAL A 167 28.44 -0.26 7.05
N MET A 168 27.54 -0.16 8.03
CA MET A 168 27.88 0.36 9.36
C MET A 168 28.87 -0.54 10.13
N HIS A 169 28.79 -1.86 9.97
CA HIS A 169 29.69 -2.81 10.62
C HIS A 169 31.05 -2.93 9.95
N LEU A 170 31.17 -2.66 8.65
CA LEU A 170 32.45 -2.65 7.94
C LEU A 170 33.34 -1.49 8.35
N GLY A 171 32.79 -0.48 9.03
CA GLY A 171 33.49 0.64 9.64
C GLY A 171 34.26 1.51 8.66
N GLU A 172 35.00 2.49 9.19
CA GLU A 172 35.74 3.51 8.44
C GLU A 172 36.87 2.98 7.52
N LYS A 173 37.09 1.66 7.47
CA LYS A 173 38.16 1.02 6.65
C LYS A 173 37.64 0.47 5.32
N ALA A 174 36.34 0.52 5.04
CA ALA A 174 35.83 0.10 3.75
C ALA A 174 36.16 1.15 2.69
N ASP A 175 36.80 0.70 1.61
CA ASP A 175 37.03 1.55 0.44
C ASP A 175 35.67 1.75 -0.29
N TRP A 176 35.02 2.84 0.03
CA TRP A 176 33.69 3.20 -0.48
C TRP A 176 33.68 3.53 -1.98
N THR A 177 34.84 3.64 -2.64
CA THR A 177 34.93 4.02 -4.06
C THR A 177 34.30 2.95 -4.98
N ASN A 178 34.25 1.67 -4.53
CA ASN A 178 33.67 0.57 -5.32
C ASN A 178 32.24 0.16 -4.93
N ILE A 179 31.71 0.68 -3.83
CA ILE A 179 30.34 0.36 -3.38
C ILE A 179 29.31 1.32 -4.00
N GLY A 180 29.74 2.48 -4.47
CA GLY A 180 28.89 3.48 -5.12
C GLY A 180 28.17 2.99 -6.40
N GLU A 181 28.65 1.90 -7.02
CA GLU A 181 27.98 1.27 -8.16
C GLU A 181 26.91 0.23 -7.75
N LEU A 182 26.94 -0.26 -6.50
CA LEU A 182 26.03 -1.29 -5.99
C LEU A 182 24.91 -0.73 -5.10
N VAL A 183 25.10 0.44 -4.55
CA VAL A 183 24.11 1.10 -3.68
C VAL A 183 23.87 2.48 -4.26
N THR A 184 22.79 2.65 -5.00
CA THR A 184 22.24 3.98 -5.27
C THR A 184 21.87 4.58 -3.92
N PRO A 185 22.57 5.62 -3.43
CA PRO A 185 22.27 6.17 -2.12
C PRO A 185 20.86 6.77 -2.13
N ILE A 186 20.19 6.68 -0.98
CA ILE A 186 18.95 7.43 -0.68
C ILE A 186 19.17 8.96 -0.85
N ASP A 187 20.40 9.43 -0.95
CA ASP A 187 20.77 10.81 -1.28
C ASP A 187 20.30 11.27 -2.67
N ASP A 188 19.82 10.35 -3.52
CA ASP A 188 19.12 10.69 -4.77
C ASP A 188 17.64 11.06 -4.58
N MET A 189 17.18 11.28 -3.35
CA MET A 189 15.86 11.91 -3.11
C MET A 189 15.73 13.25 -3.82
N GLU A 190 16.82 14.03 -3.93
CA GLU A 190 16.83 15.28 -4.71
C GLU A 190 16.76 15.03 -6.21
N ALA A 191 17.47 14.04 -6.74
CA ALA A 191 17.41 13.67 -8.16
C ALA A 191 16.04 13.07 -8.52
N TYR A 192 15.45 12.27 -7.63
CA TYR A 192 14.10 11.73 -7.80
C TYR A 192 13.03 12.83 -7.74
N GLN A 193 13.14 13.79 -6.83
CA GLN A 193 12.23 14.95 -6.78
C GLN A 193 12.42 15.89 -7.99
N ALA A 194 13.63 16.05 -8.48
CA ALA A 194 13.92 16.81 -9.70
C ALA A 194 13.34 16.14 -10.96
N ALA A 195 13.38 14.82 -11.03
CA ALA A 195 12.74 14.04 -12.11
C ALA A 195 11.20 14.14 -12.06
N LYS A 196 10.60 14.17 -10.87
CA LYS A 196 9.16 14.42 -10.67
C LYS A 196 8.74 15.84 -11.09
N GLY A 197 9.55 16.86 -10.82
CA GLY A 197 9.32 18.23 -11.23
C GLY A 197 9.19 18.36 -12.75
N LYS A 198 9.99 17.63 -13.52
CA LYS A 198 9.96 17.63 -14.99
C LYS A 198 8.71 16.95 -15.59
N LYS A 199 8.12 15.95 -14.93
CA LYS A 199 6.87 15.30 -15.39
C LYS A 199 5.63 16.18 -15.21
N LYS A 200 5.59 17.08 -14.24
CA LYS A 200 4.45 18.01 -14.05
C LYS A 200 4.35 19.09 -15.13
N VAL A 201 5.47 19.50 -15.73
CA VAL A 201 5.47 20.55 -16.76
C VAL A 201 4.95 20.06 -18.12
N SER A 202 4.99 18.75 -18.41
CA SER A 202 4.52 18.21 -19.69
C SER A 202 2.99 18.01 -19.77
N LYS A 203 2.26 18.01 -18.64
CA LYS A 203 0.78 17.86 -18.61
C LYS A 203 0.00 19.15 -18.79
N SER A 204 0.66 20.31 -18.79
CA SER A 204 -0.02 21.60 -18.95
C SER A 204 -0.10 22.13 -20.39
N ARG A 205 0.26 21.32 -21.41
CA ARG A 205 0.26 21.75 -22.83
C ARG A 205 -0.85 21.16 -23.69
N PHE A 206 -1.88 20.57 -23.09
CA PHE A 206 -3.10 20.21 -23.82
C PHE A 206 -4.32 20.88 -23.14
N ARG A 207 -4.54 22.13 -23.51
CA ARG A 207 -5.83 22.80 -23.53
C ARG A 207 -6.01 23.46 -24.89
#